data_4f1297d13d272765632ae33f54c648ff
#
_entry.id   4f1297d13d272765632ae33f54c648ff
#
_cell.length_a   1.000
_cell.length_b   1.000
_cell.length_c   1.000
_cell.angle_alpha   90.00
_cell.angle_beta   90.00
_cell.angle_gamma   90.00
#
_symmetry.space_group_name_H-M   'P 1'
#
loop_
_entity.id
_entity.type
_entity.pdbx_description
1 polymer ?
#
loop_
_entity_poly.entity_id
_entity_poly.type
_entity_poly.pdbx_seq_one_letter_code
_entity_poly.pdbx_strand_id
1 'polypeptide(L)'
;MIKLKTFGSFTVGNDITSVQEGAWRSEKLEKLFVYLAMNRNRGVCIEDISEAIWQVEEETDNPVGALKNLAYRLRKALRDASFDEECIVSVRGGLYKWNNDVEVSIDVEEFDRYINEAEFAFSRSKETAIESYEKAIALYNGDFLSCLTDTHWFMTLNAFYHSRYVNTVKALAKLYIDTGCYEKLEQLCTRAIVYERSDEQIYSYLIVARMRTKKVQMAFDTYETAKAIMDNDLGVRKTVMLNKVYKELLSVTKGVSSYNIDEVKDDISEESMEGVFMCGYPVFKEIYQLEVRKSARSTVPESLVLVTVVPMYSSQPDKDHSQMKDSMLTLERALRKCLRVGDVAAKYSDSQYIVLLSKCSCDTASDVMKRIIDRFNHTCDTHSNMTIQFDIEPVSCYSSFVSDK
;
A
#
# COMPACT_ATOMS: atom_id res chain seq x y z
N MET A 1 -29.45 23.25 12.73
CA MET A 1 -28.97 21.93 12.23
C MET A 1 -27.54 21.69 12.74
N ILE A 2 -27.25 20.52 13.29
CA ILE A 2 -25.89 20.12 13.70
C ILE A 2 -25.20 19.51 12.49
N LYS A 3 -23.94 19.91 12.20
CA LYS A 3 -23.10 19.34 11.15
C LYS A 3 -21.99 18.53 11.81
N LEU A 4 -21.97 17.22 11.60
CA LEU A 4 -20.95 16.31 12.09
C LEU A 4 -20.03 15.88 10.95
N LYS A 5 -18.74 16.18 11.09
CA LYS A 5 -17.69 15.67 10.19
C LYS A 5 -16.96 14.54 10.90
N THR A 6 -16.82 13.44 10.18
CA THR A 6 -16.24 12.19 10.66
C THR A 6 -15.10 11.69 9.77
N PHE A 7 -14.97 12.22 8.54
CA PHE A 7 -13.85 11.91 7.66
C PHE A 7 -12.62 12.76 8.02
N GLY A 8 -11.56 12.08 8.47
CA GLY A 8 -10.34 12.68 9.00
C GLY A 8 -10.50 12.98 10.49
N SER A 9 -10.58 14.25 10.86
CA SER A 9 -10.72 14.67 12.26
C SER A 9 -12.19 14.87 12.64
N PHE A 10 -12.53 14.52 13.89
CA PHE A 10 -13.85 14.79 14.47
C PHE A 10 -14.12 16.30 14.53
N THR A 11 -15.23 16.72 13.96
CA THR A 11 -15.69 18.11 14.09
C THR A 11 -17.21 18.16 14.18
N VAL A 12 -17.73 18.86 15.19
CA VAL A 12 -19.15 19.15 15.34
C VAL A 12 -19.37 20.65 15.21
N GLY A 13 -20.24 21.07 14.32
CA GLY A 13 -20.53 22.49 14.08
C GLY A 13 -22.01 22.78 13.95
N ASN A 14 -22.38 24.04 14.15
CA ASN A 14 -23.64 24.62 13.74
C ASN A 14 -23.35 25.98 13.07
N ASP A 15 -24.37 26.77 12.82
CA ASP A 15 -24.21 28.07 12.15
C ASP A 15 -23.51 29.13 13.01
N ILE A 16 -23.27 28.86 14.31
CA ILE A 16 -22.73 29.79 15.31
C ILE A 16 -21.35 29.35 15.81
N THR A 17 -21.13 28.07 16.02
CA THR A 17 -19.96 27.52 16.69
C THR A 17 -19.47 26.24 16.04
N SER A 18 -18.20 25.91 16.29
CA SER A 18 -17.59 24.65 15.85
C SER A 18 -16.67 24.13 16.96
N VAL A 19 -16.79 22.83 17.24
CA VAL A 19 -15.97 22.10 18.20
C VAL A 19 -15.13 21.10 17.41
N GLN A 20 -13.82 21.13 17.64
CA GLN A 20 -12.89 20.22 17.00
C GLN A 20 -12.53 19.06 17.95
N GLU A 21 -11.90 18.05 17.39
CA GLU A 21 -11.35 16.90 18.08
C GLU A 21 -10.56 17.30 19.34
N GLY A 22 -10.78 16.55 20.43
CA GLY A 22 -10.12 16.79 21.71
C GLY A 22 -10.66 17.97 22.53
N ALA A 23 -11.52 18.83 21.97
CA ALA A 23 -12.06 19.98 22.69
C ALA A 23 -12.93 19.57 23.90
N TRP A 24 -13.59 18.44 23.83
CA TRP A 24 -14.35 17.89 24.98
C TRP A 24 -13.47 17.16 25.99
N ARG A 25 -12.16 17.08 25.76
CA ARG A 25 -11.15 16.45 26.63
C ARG A 25 -11.51 15.02 27.04
N SER A 26 -12.26 14.30 26.19
CA SER A 26 -12.71 12.93 26.46
C SER A 26 -13.17 12.26 25.17
N GLU A 27 -12.39 11.34 24.66
CA GLU A 27 -12.73 10.51 23.50
C GLU A 27 -14.06 9.76 23.70
N LYS A 28 -14.36 9.33 24.91
CA LYS A 28 -15.63 8.66 25.23
C LYS A 28 -16.86 9.55 25.03
N LEU A 29 -16.71 10.89 25.19
CA LEU A 29 -17.80 11.82 24.87
C LEU A 29 -17.99 11.93 23.35
N GLU A 30 -16.91 12.00 22.59
CA GLU A 30 -16.92 12.04 21.13
C GLU A 30 -17.53 10.75 20.58
N LYS A 31 -17.09 9.58 21.08
CA LYS A 31 -17.66 8.27 20.72
C LYS A 31 -19.14 8.18 21.01
N LEU A 32 -19.58 8.58 22.21
CA LEU A 32 -21.01 8.55 22.58
C LEU A 32 -21.83 9.44 21.66
N PHE A 33 -21.36 10.64 21.37
CA PHE A 33 -22.03 11.58 20.49
C PHE A 33 -22.20 11.00 19.07
N VAL A 34 -21.10 10.54 18.46
CA VAL A 34 -21.10 9.95 17.12
C VAL A 34 -22.00 8.71 17.08
N TYR A 35 -21.85 7.83 18.06
CA TYR A 35 -22.62 6.58 18.11
C TYR A 35 -24.13 6.85 18.15
N LEU A 36 -24.58 7.79 18.98
CA LEU A 36 -25.99 8.15 19.08
C LEU A 36 -26.50 8.90 17.84
N ALA A 37 -25.68 9.80 17.26
CA ALA A 37 -26.03 10.52 16.03
C ALA A 37 -26.21 9.55 14.84
N MET A 38 -25.31 8.58 14.68
CA MET A 38 -25.38 7.58 13.61
C MET A 38 -26.53 6.55 13.82
N ASN A 39 -26.93 6.30 15.07
CA ASN A 39 -28.04 5.42 15.40
C ASN A 39 -29.34 6.17 15.72
N ARG A 40 -29.47 7.44 15.26
CA ARG A 40 -30.60 8.34 15.65
C ARG A 40 -31.97 7.82 15.31
N ASN A 41 -32.08 6.92 14.35
CA ASN A 41 -33.39 6.35 13.93
C ASN A 41 -33.91 5.26 14.85
N ARG A 42 -33.13 4.85 15.87
CA ARG A 42 -33.54 3.81 16.85
C ARG A 42 -33.16 4.19 18.29
N GLY A 43 -33.81 3.59 19.24
CA GLY A 43 -33.34 3.59 20.64
C GLY A 43 -32.19 2.59 20.78
N VAL A 44 -31.18 2.95 21.54
CA VAL A 44 -30.00 2.13 21.76
C VAL A 44 -29.93 1.72 23.23
N CYS A 45 -29.70 0.44 23.50
CA CYS A 45 -29.58 -0.06 24.87
C CYS A 45 -28.21 0.24 25.47
N ILE A 46 -28.09 0.11 26.78
CA ILE A 46 -26.86 0.39 27.51
C ILE A 46 -25.76 -0.57 27.09
N GLU A 47 -26.11 -1.82 26.85
CA GLU A 47 -25.18 -2.88 26.45
C GLU A 47 -24.52 -2.54 25.09
N ASP A 48 -25.32 -2.19 24.08
CA ASP A 48 -24.83 -1.81 22.75
C ASP A 48 -23.92 -0.57 22.81
N ILE A 49 -24.29 0.43 23.62
CA ILE A 49 -23.49 1.64 23.81
C ILE A 49 -22.17 1.29 24.53
N SER A 50 -22.25 0.43 25.55
CA SER A 50 -21.07 0.01 26.29
C SER A 50 -20.06 -0.70 25.40
N GLU A 51 -20.50 -1.65 24.60
CA GLU A 51 -19.65 -2.37 23.65
C GLU A 51 -19.00 -1.44 22.60
N ALA A 52 -19.74 -0.40 22.17
CA ALA A 52 -19.24 0.54 21.18
C ALA A 52 -18.23 1.55 21.73
N ILE A 53 -18.28 1.89 23.03
CA ILE A 53 -17.54 3.02 23.60
C ILE A 53 -16.36 2.58 24.48
N TRP A 54 -16.50 1.47 25.21
CA TRP A 54 -15.46 0.96 26.09
C TRP A 54 -14.65 -0.16 25.41
N GLN A 55 -13.35 -0.18 25.67
CA GLN A 55 -12.50 -1.30 25.28
C GLN A 55 -12.85 -2.54 26.11
N VAL A 56 -12.62 -3.72 25.56
CA VAL A 56 -12.89 -5.02 26.22
C VAL A 56 -12.18 -5.14 27.57
N GLU A 57 -11.03 -4.48 27.72
CA GLU A 57 -10.21 -4.50 28.94
C GLU A 57 -10.68 -3.50 30.01
N GLU A 58 -11.58 -2.57 29.67
CA GLU A 58 -12.13 -1.58 30.59
C GLU A 58 -13.44 -2.10 31.22
N GLU A 59 -13.38 -3.19 31.98
CA GLU A 59 -14.53 -3.66 32.76
C GLU A 59 -14.94 -2.61 33.80
N THR A 60 -16.14 -2.05 33.63
CA THR A 60 -16.72 -1.17 34.64
C THR A 60 -17.68 -1.99 35.52
N ASP A 61 -17.49 -1.98 36.85
CA ASP A 61 -18.35 -2.65 37.81
C ASP A 61 -19.82 -2.15 37.75
N ASN A 62 -20.03 -0.95 37.17
CA ASN A 62 -21.36 -0.35 37.03
C ASN A 62 -21.53 0.38 35.68
N PRO A 63 -21.76 -0.33 34.57
CA PRO A 63 -21.94 0.27 33.24
C PRO A 63 -23.09 1.28 33.20
N VAL A 64 -24.18 1.01 33.89
CA VAL A 64 -25.36 1.90 33.96
C VAL A 64 -24.99 3.26 34.58
N GLY A 65 -24.26 3.24 35.69
CA GLY A 65 -23.81 4.45 36.35
C GLY A 65 -22.78 5.23 35.55
N ALA A 66 -21.85 4.52 34.94
CA ALA A 66 -20.83 5.11 34.07
C ALA A 66 -21.44 5.82 32.85
N LEU A 67 -22.40 5.17 32.18
CA LEU A 67 -23.07 5.76 31.02
C LEU A 67 -23.97 6.95 31.41
N LYS A 68 -24.68 6.89 32.54
CA LYS A 68 -25.43 8.06 33.04
C LYS A 68 -24.55 9.25 33.28
N ASN A 69 -23.38 9.05 33.88
CA ASN A 69 -22.39 10.13 34.10
C ASN A 69 -21.84 10.64 32.75
N LEU A 70 -21.52 9.73 31.81
CA LEU A 70 -21.03 10.11 30.50
C LEU A 70 -22.06 10.95 29.72
N ALA A 71 -23.32 10.54 29.71
CA ALA A 71 -24.42 11.28 29.10
C ALA A 71 -24.66 12.66 29.76
N TYR A 72 -24.54 12.75 31.07
CA TYR A 72 -24.62 14.03 31.78
C TYR A 72 -23.47 14.97 31.37
N ARG A 73 -22.25 14.44 31.35
CA ARG A 73 -21.06 15.20 30.91
C ARG A 73 -21.17 15.66 29.47
N LEU A 74 -21.69 14.81 28.58
CA LEU A 74 -21.91 15.15 27.17
C LEU A 74 -22.93 16.28 27.02
N ARG A 75 -24.09 16.22 27.71
CA ARG A 75 -25.07 17.33 27.70
C ARG A 75 -24.47 18.63 28.21
N LYS A 76 -23.63 18.57 29.26
CA LYS A 76 -22.92 19.74 29.77
C LYS A 76 -21.94 20.28 28.72
N ALA A 77 -21.15 19.42 28.07
CA ALA A 77 -20.19 19.83 27.04
C ALA A 77 -20.91 20.46 25.81
N LEU A 78 -22.05 19.94 25.41
CA LEU A 78 -22.88 20.50 24.35
C LEU A 78 -23.42 21.89 24.72
N ARG A 79 -23.94 22.07 25.94
CA ARG A 79 -24.42 23.36 26.44
C ARG A 79 -23.28 24.39 26.50
N ASP A 80 -22.12 24.00 27.04
CA ASP A 80 -20.95 24.87 27.15
C ASP A 80 -20.44 25.31 25.78
N ALA A 81 -20.67 24.50 24.75
CA ALA A 81 -20.32 24.78 23.35
C ALA A 81 -21.47 25.44 22.55
N SER A 82 -22.56 25.84 23.18
CA SER A 82 -23.75 26.46 22.57
C SER A 82 -24.46 25.57 21.55
N PHE A 83 -24.44 24.25 21.76
CA PHE A 83 -25.29 23.29 21.08
C PHE A 83 -26.54 22.97 21.91
N ASP A 84 -27.54 22.39 21.23
CA ASP A 84 -28.74 21.88 21.91
C ASP A 84 -28.36 20.66 22.74
N GLU A 85 -28.48 20.79 24.07
CA GLU A 85 -28.20 19.70 25.00
C GLU A 85 -29.27 18.63 25.01
N GLU A 86 -30.48 18.93 24.50
CA GLU A 86 -31.60 18.00 24.41
C GLU A 86 -31.50 17.06 23.20
N CYS A 87 -30.41 17.14 22.43
CA CYS A 87 -30.21 16.20 21.32
C CYS A 87 -30.13 14.73 21.78
N ILE A 88 -29.83 14.49 23.07
CA ILE A 88 -29.74 13.13 23.64
C ILE A 88 -30.80 12.94 24.72
N VAL A 89 -31.71 12.04 24.48
CA VAL A 89 -32.84 11.72 25.39
C VAL A 89 -32.67 10.34 26.02
N SER A 90 -32.82 10.27 27.33
CA SER A 90 -32.93 8.98 28.03
C SER A 90 -34.40 8.56 28.05
N VAL A 91 -34.69 7.38 27.52
CA VAL A 91 -36.06 6.84 27.46
C VAL A 91 -36.29 5.83 28.60
N ARG A 92 -37.54 5.66 29.02
CA ARG A 92 -37.91 4.63 30.01
C ARG A 92 -37.42 3.25 29.53
N GLY A 93 -36.87 2.45 30.44
CA GLY A 93 -36.32 1.13 30.11
C GLY A 93 -34.81 1.09 29.86
N GLY A 94 -34.08 2.20 30.14
CA GLY A 94 -32.63 2.23 29.99
C GLY A 94 -32.12 2.44 28.55
N LEU A 95 -33.00 2.91 27.67
CA LEU A 95 -32.63 3.24 26.30
C LEU A 95 -32.16 4.70 26.20
N TYR A 96 -31.20 4.94 25.32
CA TYR A 96 -30.79 6.26 24.86
C TYR A 96 -31.23 6.47 23.42
N LYS A 97 -31.65 7.67 23.08
CA LYS A 97 -32.12 8.02 21.75
C LYS A 97 -31.67 9.43 21.37
N TRP A 98 -31.41 9.63 20.11
CA TRP A 98 -31.28 10.97 19.55
C TRP A 98 -32.64 11.66 19.54
N ASN A 99 -32.70 12.94 19.87
CA ASN A 99 -33.94 13.72 19.76
C ASN A 99 -34.23 14.04 18.29
N ASN A 100 -35.30 13.52 17.76
CA ASN A 100 -35.67 13.68 16.36
C ASN A 100 -35.97 15.15 15.97
N ASP A 101 -36.25 16.02 16.95
CA ASP A 101 -36.48 17.45 16.71
C ASP A 101 -35.14 18.21 16.44
N VAL A 102 -34.01 17.58 16.72
CA VAL A 102 -32.67 18.12 16.48
C VAL A 102 -32.08 17.52 15.21
N GLU A 103 -32.12 18.30 14.13
CA GLU A 103 -31.57 17.89 12.85
C GLU A 103 -30.04 17.78 12.91
N VAL A 104 -29.50 16.68 12.36
CA VAL A 104 -28.07 16.45 12.20
C VAL A 104 -27.77 15.99 10.78
N SER A 105 -26.74 16.58 10.17
CA SER A 105 -26.12 16.14 8.92
C SER A 105 -24.78 15.51 9.23
N ILE A 106 -24.52 14.32 8.70
CA ILE A 106 -23.27 13.58 8.89
C ILE A 106 -22.60 13.38 7.53
N ASP A 107 -21.33 13.70 7.41
CA ASP A 107 -20.60 13.66 6.15
C ASP A 107 -20.53 12.25 5.53
N VAL A 108 -20.44 11.18 6.34
CA VAL A 108 -20.49 9.79 5.84
C VAL A 108 -21.84 9.43 5.21
N GLU A 109 -22.93 9.99 5.69
CA GLU A 109 -24.27 9.75 5.10
C GLU A 109 -24.44 10.52 3.79
N GLU A 110 -23.89 11.73 3.71
CA GLU A 110 -23.83 12.49 2.46
C GLU A 110 -22.95 11.80 1.44
N PHE A 111 -21.81 11.24 1.88
CA PHE A 111 -20.93 10.43 1.06
C PHE A 111 -21.66 9.22 0.47
N ASP A 112 -22.35 8.46 1.29
CA ASP A 112 -23.15 7.31 0.86
C ASP A 112 -24.26 7.72 -0.11
N ARG A 113 -24.95 8.84 0.16
CA ARG A 113 -25.99 9.38 -0.73
C ARG A 113 -25.44 9.72 -2.09
N TYR A 114 -24.30 10.42 -2.17
CA TYR A 114 -23.68 10.77 -3.45
C TYR A 114 -23.18 9.54 -4.22
N ILE A 115 -22.67 8.53 -3.54
CA ILE A 115 -22.28 7.27 -4.22
C ILE A 115 -23.51 6.59 -4.80
N ASN A 116 -24.60 6.46 -4.03
CA ASN A 116 -25.83 5.84 -4.50
C ASN A 116 -26.46 6.63 -5.69
N GLU A 117 -26.41 7.96 -5.66
CA GLU A 117 -26.83 8.81 -6.78
C GLU A 117 -25.98 8.55 -8.01
N ALA A 118 -24.65 8.43 -7.85
CA ALA A 118 -23.73 8.15 -8.95
C ALA A 118 -23.96 6.76 -9.55
N GLU A 119 -24.12 5.74 -8.73
CA GLU A 119 -24.43 4.37 -9.16
C GLU A 119 -25.74 4.30 -9.94
N PHE A 120 -26.78 5.00 -9.47
CA PHE A 120 -28.06 5.08 -10.16
C PHE A 120 -27.95 5.83 -11.49
N ALA A 121 -27.15 6.89 -11.55
CA ALA A 121 -26.93 7.69 -12.75
C ALA A 121 -26.03 6.99 -13.78
N PHE A 122 -25.19 6.05 -13.36
CA PHE A 122 -24.16 5.41 -14.19
C PHE A 122 -24.65 4.87 -15.53
N SER A 123 -25.84 4.26 -15.54
CA SER A 123 -26.44 3.69 -16.75
C SER A 123 -27.19 4.71 -17.62
N ARG A 124 -27.40 5.94 -17.12
CA ARG A 124 -28.25 6.96 -17.77
C ARG A 124 -27.46 8.14 -18.28
N SER A 125 -26.53 8.66 -17.47
CA SER A 125 -25.67 9.80 -17.79
C SER A 125 -24.33 9.65 -17.07
N LYS A 126 -23.25 9.48 -17.83
CA LYS A 126 -21.90 9.44 -17.28
C LYS A 126 -21.52 10.75 -16.60
N GLU A 127 -21.97 11.88 -17.14
CA GLU A 127 -21.69 13.21 -16.62
C GLU A 127 -22.26 13.37 -15.21
N THR A 128 -23.54 13.01 -15.02
CA THR A 128 -24.19 13.09 -13.70
C THR A 128 -23.53 12.12 -12.69
N ALA A 129 -23.14 10.92 -13.16
CA ALA A 129 -22.43 9.97 -12.32
C ALA A 129 -21.06 10.53 -11.87
N ILE A 130 -20.31 11.16 -12.79
CA ILE A 130 -19.03 11.81 -12.48
C ILE A 130 -19.23 12.91 -11.43
N GLU A 131 -20.18 13.82 -11.63
CA GLU A 131 -20.45 14.92 -10.67
C GLU A 131 -20.79 14.40 -9.27
N SER A 132 -21.58 13.34 -9.18
CA SER A 132 -21.95 12.75 -7.89
C SER A 132 -20.77 12.05 -7.23
N TYR A 133 -19.94 11.30 -7.98
CA TYR A 133 -18.72 10.72 -7.44
C TYR A 133 -17.69 11.78 -7.02
N GLU A 134 -17.53 12.87 -7.79
CA GLU A 134 -16.67 14.00 -7.41
C GLU A 134 -17.11 14.61 -6.08
N LYS A 135 -18.43 14.80 -5.87
CA LYS A 135 -18.96 15.28 -4.58
C LYS A 135 -18.68 14.32 -3.43
N ALA A 136 -18.86 13.01 -3.66
CA ALA A 136 -18.52 12.01 -2.66
C ALA A 136 -17.03 12.06 -2.28
N ILE A 137 -16.14 12.02 -3.28
CA ILE A 137 -14.68 12.08 -3.07
C ILE A 137 -14.26 13.37 -2.35
N ALA A 138 -14.92 14.50 -2.62
CA ALA A 138 -14.61 15.78 -1.97
C ALA A 138 -14.86 15.76 -0.46
N LEU A 139 -15.81 14.94 0.03
CA LEU A 139 -16.10 14.80 1.45
C LEU A 139 -15.02 14.01 2.20
N TYR A 140 -14.34 13.08 1.53
CA TYR A 140 -13.34 12.22 2.17
C TYR A 140 -12.03 12.98 2.39
N ASN A 141 -11.73 13.33 3.63
CA ASN A 141 -10.52 14.05 4.03
C ASN A 141 -9.61 13.22 4.94
N GLY A 142 -9.80 11.92 4.99
CA GLY A 142 -9.08 10.94 5.79
C GLY A 142 -10.04 9.85 6.26
N ASP A 143 -9.49 8.84 6.90
CA ASP A 143 -10.26 7.71 7.40
C ASP A 143 -11.28 8.13 8.45
N PHE A 144 -12.37 7.37 8.53
CA PHE A 144 -13.43 7.61 9.49
C PHE A 144 -12.90 7.59 10.92
N LEU A 145 -12.89 8.77 11.57
CA LEU A 145 -12.50 8.95 12.98
C LEU A 145 -11.28 8.11 13.38
N SER A 146 -10.19 8.22 12.62
CA SER A 146 -8.97 7.42 12.78
C SER A 146 -8.37 7.48 14.20
N CYS A 147 -8.65 8.54 14.95
CA CYS A 147 -8.25 8.72 16.35
C CYS A 147 -9.11 7.92 17.36
N LEU A 148 -10.29 7.40 16.96
CA LEU A 148 -11.24 6.71 17.83
C LEU A 148 -11.39 5.22 17.52
N THR A 149 -10.41 4.60 16.84
CA THR A 149 -10.47 3.22 16.33
C THR A 149 -10.04 2.14 17.34
N ASP A 150 -10.14 2.41 18.62
CA ASP A 150 -9.76 1.50 19.72
C ASP A 150 -10.87 0.51 20.13
N THR A 151 -12.08 0.68 19.59
CA THR A 151 -13.22 -0.25 19.81
C THR A 151 -13.67 -0.87 18.49
N HIS A 152 -14.25 -2.08 18.59
CA HIS A 152 -14.66 -2.87 17.42
C HIS A 152 -15.62 -2.12 16.49
N TRP A 153 -16.58 -1.38 17.04
CA TRP A 153 -17.57 -0.65 16.24
C TRP A 153 -16.90 0.44 15.36
N PHE A 154 -16.05 1.28 15.97
CA PHE A 154 -15.33 2.34 15.25
C PHE A 154 -14.32 1.78 14.24
N MET A 155 -13.60 0.71 14.62
CA MET A 155 -12.66 0.03 13.73
C MET A 155 -13.37 -0.54 12.50
N THR A 156 -14.53 -1.17 12.69
CA THR A 156 -15.33 -1.75 11.60
C THR A 156 -15.82 -0.68 10.63
N LEU A 157 -16.32 0.45 11.13
CA LEU A 157 -16.76 1.55 10.28
C LEU A 157 -15.61 2.24 9.57
N ASN A 158 -14.47 2.39 10.23
CA ASN A 158 -13.25 2.92 9.62
C ASN A 158 -12.86 2.08 8.39
N ALA A 159 -12.73 0.77 8.55
CA ALA A 159 -12.40 -0.16 7.46
C ALA A 159 -13.47 -0.16 6.35
N PHE A 160 -14.75 -0.09 6.71
CA PHE A 160 -15.85 -0.02 5.76
C PHE A 160 -15.79 1.22 4.89
N TYR A 161 -15.67 2.42 5.48
CA TYR A 161 -15.64 3.67 4.72
C TYR A 161 -14.34 3.84 3.93
N HIS A 162 -13.21 3.35 4.45
CA HIS A 162 -11.96 3.30 3.69
C HIS A 162 -12.11 2.46 2.42
N SER A 163 -12.61 1.23 2.54
CA SER A 163 -12.86 0.36 1.38
C SER A 163 -13.85 0.99 0.40
N ARG A 164 -14.91 1.62 0.90
CA ARG A 164 -15.91 2.29 0.07
C ARG A 164 -15.33 3.49 -0.68
N TYR A 165 -14.44 4.27 -0.05
CA TYR A 165 -13.68 5.34 -0.70
C TYR A 165 -12.81 4.81 -1.84
N VAL A 166 -12.00 3.78 -1.58
CA VAL A 166 -11.11 3.17 -2.58
C VAL A 166 -11.92 2.67 -3.80
N ASN A 167 -13.04 2.01 -3.55
CA ASN A 167 -13.93 1.54 -4.62
C ASN A 167 -14.55 2.71 -5.42
N THR A 168 -14.91 3.80 -4.75
CA THR A 168 -15.43 5.02 -5.40
C THR A 168 -14.38 5.67 -6.27
N VAL A 169 -13.13 5.77 -5.79
CA VAL A 169 -11.98 6.24 -6.59
C VAL A 169 -11.82 5.42 -7.86
N LYS A 170 -11.87 4.08 -7.75
CA LYS A 170 -11.74 3.18 -8.90
C LYS A 170 -12.90 3.32 -9.89
N ALA A 171 -14.12 3.52 -9.40
CA ALA A 171 -15.28 3.73 -10.25
C ALA A 171 -15.18 5.05 -11.03
N LEU A 172 -14.83 6.15 -10.35
CA LEU A 172 -14.63 7.46 -10.97
C LEU A 172 -13.44 7.44 -11.95
N ALA A 173 -12.34 6.77 -11.60
CA ALA A 173 -11.18 6.62 -12.47
C ALA A 173 -11.54 5.95 -13.80
N LYS A 174 -12.37 4.91 -13.78
CA LYS A 174 -12.87 4.25 -15.01
C LYS A 174 -13.69 5.22 -15.86
N LEU A 175 -14.57 6.00 -15.25
CA LEU A 175 -15.36 7.01 -15.96
C LEU A 175 -14.48 8.09 -16.61
N TYR A 176 -13.43 8.56 -15.92
CA TYR A 176 -12.48 9.50 -16.49
C TYR A 176 -11.69 8.92 -17.67
N ILE A 177 -11.31 7.65 -17.60
CA ILE A 177 -10.68 6.95 -18.73
C ILE A 177 -11.64 6.87 -19.91
N ASP A 178 -12.89 6.48 -19.67
CA ASP A 178 -13.93 6.35 -20.70
C ASP A 178 -14.26 7.68 -21.38
N THR A 179 -14.17 8.79 -20.63
CA THR A 179 -14.46 10.15 -21.12
C THR A 179 -13.23 10.92 -21.58
N GLY A 180 -12.02 10.33 -21.43
CA GLY A 180 -10.77 10.96 -21.82
C GLY A 180 -10.30 12.10 -20.92
N CYS A 181 -10.84 12.21 -19.69
CA CYS A 181 -10.52 13.27 -18.72
C CYS A 181 -9.25 12.93 -17.92
N TYR A 182 -8.11 12.83 -18.60
CA TYR A 182 -6.87 12.33 -18.01
C TYR A 182 -6.23 13.26 -16.97
N GLU A 183 -6.40 14.57 -17.06
CA GLU A 183 -5.95 15.54 -16.07
C GLU A 183 -6.70 15.37 -14.73
N LYS A 184 -8.02 15.16 -14.79
CA LYS A 184 -8.83 14.85 -13.60
C LYS A 184 -8.48 13.49 -13.03
N LEU A 185 -8.20 12.51 -13.87
CA LEU A 185 -7.74 11.18 -13.45
C LEU A 185 -6.41 11.26 -12.69
N GLU A 186 -5.44 12.05 -13.18
CA GLU A 186 -4.17 12.26 -12.50
C GLU A 186 -4.36 12.89 -11.11
N GLN A 187 -5.20 13.94 -11.02
CA GLN A 187 -5.49 14.59 -9.74
C GLN A 187 -6.18 13.65 -8.76
N LEU A 188 -7.17 12.88 -9.22
CA LEU A 188 -7.88 11.88 -8.42
C LEU A 188 -6.92 10.83 -7.85
N CYS A 189 -6.12 10.20 -8.70
CA CYS A 189 -5.20 9.15 -8.28
C CYS A 189 -4.07 9.69 -7.39
N THR A 190 -3.54 10.89 -7.68
CA THR A 190 -2.52 11.53 -6.84
C THR A 190 -3.05 11.81 -5.43
N ARG A 191 -4.31 12.23 -5.30
CA ARG A 191 -4.96 12.38 -3.99
C ARG A 191 -5.19 11.02 -3.31
N ALA A 192 -5.63 10.02 -4.08
CA ALA A 192 -5.99 8.72 -3.53
C ALA A 192 -4.81 7.96 -2.94
N ILE A 193 -3.61 8.03 -3.54
CA ILE A 193 -2.40 7.36 -3.02
C ILE A 193 -1.92 7.93 -1.67
N VAL A 194 -2.42 9.09 -1.24
CA VAL A 194 -2.14 9.63 0.10
C VAL A 194 -2.83 8.78 1.18
N TYR A 195 -4.05 8.31 0.87
CA TYR A 195 -4.87 7.53 1.79
C TYR A 195 -4.71 6.01 1.59
N GLU A 196 -4.54 5.57 0.34
CA GLU A 196 -4.33 4.16 -0.02
C GLU A 196 -3.04 4.00 -0.83
N ARG A 197 -1.96 3.64 -0.15
CA ARG A 197 -0.62 3.54 -0.75
C ARG A 197 -0.33 2.18 -1.39
N SER A 198 -1.13 1.17 -1.11
CA SER A 198 -0.85 -0.22 -1.48
C SER A 198 -1.73 -0.75 -2.61
N ASP A 199 -2.58 0.07 -3.21
CA ASP A 199 -3.48 -0.37 -4.28
C ASP A 199 -2.84 -0.27 -5.67
N GLU A 200 -2.49 -1.42 -6.24
CA GLU A 200 -1.89 -1.57 -7.58
C GLU A 200 -2.72 -0.88 -8.69
N GLN A 201 -4.05 -0.93 -8.59
CA GLN A 201 -4.94 -0.42 -9.62
C GLN A 201 -4.92 1.11 -9.67
N ILE A 202 -4.86 1.79 -8.52
CA ILE A 202 -4.78 3.25 -8.44
C ILE A 202 -3.47 3.74 -9.08
N TYR A 203 -2.34 3.09 -8.79
CA TYR A 203 -1.07 3.40 -9.45
C TYR A 203 -1.13 3.16 -10.95
N SER A 204 -1.75 2.07 -11.39
CA SER A 204 -1.92 1.79 -12.82
C SER A 204 -2.72 2.88 -13.52
N TYR A 205 -3.79 3.39 -12.91
CA TYR A 205 -4.56 4.52 -13.43
C TYR A 205 -3.74 5.82 -13.46
N LEU A 206 -2.92 6.09 -12.45
CA LEU A 206 -2.05 7.26 -12.42
C LEU A 206 -1.01 7.22 -13.54
N ILE A 207 -0.40 6.05 -13.78
CA ILE A 207 0.55 5.87 -14.88
C ILE A 207 -0.15 6.11 -16.23
N VAL A 208 -1.34 5.53 -16.44
CA VAL A 208 -2.13 5.76 -17.67
C VAL A 208 -2.43 7.24 -17.85
N ALA A 209 -2.87 7.94 -16.80
CA ALA A 209 -3.14 9.37 -16.86
C ALA A 209 -1.91 10.17 -17.30
N ARG A 210 -0.75 9.90 -16.70
CA ARG A 210 0.52 10.56 -17.01
C ARG A 210 1.02 10.26 -18.42
N MET A 211 0.83 9.05 -18.90
CA MET A 211 1.12 8.68 -20.29
C MET A 211 0.25 9.50 -21.26
N ARG A 212 -1.04 9.57 -21.01
CA ARG A 212 -2.00 10.27 -21.90
C ARG A 212 -1.82 11.79 -21.87
N THR A 213 -1.34 12.36 -20.76
CA THR A 213 -0.98 13.78 -20.61
C THR A 213 0.46 14.09 -21.04
N LYS A 214 1.15 13.14 -21.69
CA LYS A 214 2.53 13.25 -22.20
C LYS A 214 3.60 13.49 -21.11
N LYS A 215 3.32 13.13 -19.86
CA LYS A 215 4.24 13.22 -18.73
C LYS A 215 4.97 11.89 -18.55
N VAL A 216 5.66 11.43 -19.59
CA VAL A 216 6.23 10.08 -19.68
C VAL A 216 7.23 9.79 -18.56
N GLN A 217 8.14 10.73 -18.25
CA GLN A 217 9.10 10.55 -17.16
C GLN A 217 8.39 10.34 -15.81
N MET A 218 7.40 11.16 -15.51
CA MET A 218 6.61 11.01 -14.28
C MET A 218 5.83 9.67 -14.23
N ALA A 219 5.47 9.11 -15.39
CA ALA A 219 4.85 7.80 -15.47
C ALA A 219 5.84 6.69 -15.08
N PHE A 220 7.10 6.77 -15.56
CA PHE A 220 8.17 5.85 -15.13
C PHE A 220 8.46 5.95 -13.63
N ASP A 221 8.62 7.16 -13.10
CA ASP A 221 8.89 7.39 -11.68
C ASP A 221 7.76 6.81 -10.81
N THR A 222 6.50 6.92 -11.28
CA THR A 222 5.33 6.33 -10.61
C THR A 222 5.38 4.82 -10.62
N TYR A 223 5.76 4.21 -11.74
CA TYR A 223 5.89 2.77 -11.85
C TYR A 223 6.96 2.23 -10.90
N GLU A 224 8.16 2.83 -10.87
CA GLU A 224 9.23 2.42 -9.97
C GLU A 224 8.82 2.57 -8.49
N THR A 225 8.14 3.67 -8.15
CA THR A 225 7.61 3.88 -6.79
C THR A 225 6.59 2.81 -6.41
N ALA A 226 5.62 2.55 -7.29
CA ALA A 226 4.59 1.53 -7.05
C ALA A 226 5.20 0.14 -6.90
N LYS A 227 6.17 -0.21 -7.76
CA LYS A 227 6.87 -1.48 -7.70
C LYS A 227 7.64 -1.64 -6.39
N ALA A 228 8.36 -0.60 -5.96
CA ALA A 228 9.09 -0.63 -4.68
C ALA A 228 8.15 -0.85 -3.47
N ILE A 229 6.97 -0.21 -3.46
CA ILE A 229 5.98 -0.39 -2.41
C ILE A 229 5.42 -1.83 -2.42
N MET A 230 5.04 -2.36 -3.60
CA MET A 230 4.50 -3.71 -3.72
C MET A 230 5.53 -4.78 -3.34
N ASP A 231 6.79 -4.62 -3.75
CA ASP A 231 7.85 -5.59 -3.47
C ASP A 231 8.30 -5.54 -1.99
N ASN A 232 8.46 -4.35 -1.42
CA ASN A 232 9.01 -4.17 -0.07
C ASN A 232 7.97 -4.28 1.04
N ASP A 233 6.80 -3.66 0.86
CA ASP A 233 5.80 -3.53 1.94
C ASP A 233 4.82 -4.71 1.95
N LEU A 234 4.47 -5.25 0.78
CA LEU A 234 3.45 -6.29 0.63
C LEU A 234 4.01 -7.66 0.24
N GLY A 235 5.27 -7.76 -0.16
CA GLY A 235 5.87 -9.01 -0.65
C GLY A 235 5.17 -9.58 -1.91
N VAL A 236 4.39 -8.76 -2.62
CA VAL A 236 3.61 -9.16 -3.79
C VAL A 236 4.48 -9.15 -5.03
N ARG A 237 4.99 -10.31 -5.42
CA ARG A 237 5.89 -10.47 -6.59
C ARG A 237 5.17 -10.47 -7.95
N LYS A 238 3.86 -10.56 -8.01
CA LYS A 238 3.09 -10.60 -9.26
C LYS A 238 2.11 -9.42 -9.33
N THR A 239 2.58 -8.31 -9.82
CA THR A 239 1.79 -7.12 -10.13
C THR A 239 1.31 -7.18 -11.59
N VAL A 240 0.12 -7.75 -11.79
CA VAL A 240 -0.40 -8.01 -13.15
C VAL A 240 -0.74 -6.72 -13.88
N MET A 241 -1.36 -5.76 -13.17
CA MET A 241 -1.79 -4.50 -13.75
C MET A 241 -0.61 -3.57 -14.03
N LEU A 242 0.32 -3.44 -13.08
CA LEU A 242 1.55 -2.64 -13.28
C LEU A 242 2.39 -3.18 -14.43
N ASN A 243 2.55 -4.50 -14.55
CA ASN A 243 3.30 -5.09 -15.66
C ASN A 243 2.63 -4.84 -17.01
N LYS A 244 1.29 -4.83 -17.07
CA LYS A 244 0.55 -4.49 -18.29
C LYS A 244 0.79 -3.04 -18.70
N VAL A 245 0.63 -2.11 -17.76
CA VAL A 245 0.80 -0.68 -18.00
C VAL A 245 2.26 -0.35 -18.33
N TYR A 246 3.24 -1.05 -17.72
CA TYR A 246 4.65 -0.89 -18.05
C TYR A 246 4.96 -1.27 -19.51
N LYS A 247 4.37 -2.35 -20.03
CA LYS A 247 4.51 -2.69 -21.46
C LYS A 247 3.96 -1.61 -22.38
N GLU A 248 2.82 -1.00 -22.01
CA GLU A 248 2.27 0.14 -22.75
C GLU A 248 3.19 1.37 -22.67
N LEU A 249 3.74 1.66 -21.49
CA LEU A 249 4.67 2.76 -21.27
C LEU A 249 5.93 2.61 -22.15
N LEU A 250 6.52 1.42 -22.20
CA LEU A 250 7.65 1.12 -23.10
C LEU A 250 7.29 1.26 -24.59
N SER A 251 6.05 0.98 -24.98
CA SER A 251 5.62 1.13 -26.38
C SER A 251 5.48 2.61 -26.79
N VAL A 252 5.08 3.47 -25.87
CA VAL A 252 4.95 4.92 -26.10
C VAL A 252 6.32 5.57 -26.28
N THR A 253 7.33 5.13 -25.52
CA THR A 253 8.69 5.63 -25.65
C THR A 253 9.37 5.19 -26.94
N LYS A 254 9.02 4.01 -27.47
CA LYS A 254 9.54 3.53 -28.76
C LYS A 254 9.01 4.29 -29.99
N GLY A 255 8.06 5.22 -29.80
CA GLY A 255 7.48 6.03 -30.88
C GLY A 255 8.32 7.23 -31.32
N VAL A 256 9.44 7.53 -30.68
CA VAL A 256 10.43 8.51 -31.13
C VAL A 256 11.42 7.78 -32.03
N SER A 257 11.20 7.79 -33.33
CA SER A 257 12.18 7.29 -34.29
C SER A 257 13.35 8.27 -34.34
N SER A 258 14.40 7.97 -33.59
CA SER A 258 15.70 8.57 -33.83
C SER A 258 16.36 7.86 -35.02
N TYR A 259 16.81 8.62 -36.03
CA TYR A 259 17.59 8.12 -37.18
C TYR A 259 19.09 8.13 -36.88
N ASN A 260 19.49 8.61 -35.69
CA ASN A 260 20.86 8.70 -35.27
C ASN A 260 21.18 7.63 -34.24
N ILE A 261 22.08 6.70 -34.61
CA ILE A 261 22.52 5.61 -33.75
C ILE A 261 23.23 6.10 -32.48
N ASP A 262 23.87 7.26 -32.55
CA ASP A 262 24.59 7.84 -31.42
C ASP A 262 23.62 8.33 -30.33
N GLU A 263 22.49 8.96 -30.73
CA GLU A 263 21.43 9.35 -29.78
C GLU A 263 20.79 8.13 -29.10
N VAL A 264 20.56 7.07 -29.87
CA VAL A 264 20.07 5.80 -29.32
C VAL A 264 21.05 5.16 -28.36
N LYS A 265 22.36 5.25 -28.72
CA LYS A 265 23.44 4.71 -27.89
C LYS A 265 23.59 5.48 -26.58
N ASP A 266 23.47 6.81 -26.62
CA ASP A 266 23.50 7.64 -25.40
C ASP A 266 22.30 7.35 -24.48
N ASP A 267 21.10 7.13 -25.05
CA ASP A 267 19.90 6.78 -24.30
C ASP A 267 19.97 5.41 -23.60
N ILE A 268 20.68 4.44 -24.20
CA ILE A 268 20.83 3.08 -23.65
C ILE A 268 22.14 2.88 -22.85
N SER A 269 23.04 3.85 -22.85
CA SER A 269 24.33 3.76 -22.15
C SER A 269 24.16 4.17 -20.67
N GLU A 270 24.68 3.37 -19.75
CA GLU A 270 24.82 3.76 -18.35
C GLU A 270 25.93 4.82 -18.19
N GLU A 271 25.68 5.84 -17.37
CA GLU A 271 26.65 6.90 -17.04
C GLU A 271 27.89 6.36 -16.29
N SER A 272 27.78 5.24 -15.57
CA SER A 272 28.87 4.59 -14.89
C SER A 272 28.71 3.07 -14.83
N MET A 273 29.65 2.32 -15.40
CA MET A 273 29.74 0.86 -15.25
C MET A 273 30.68 0.52 -14.10
N GLU A 274 30.20 0.47 -12.87
CA GLU A 274 30.99 0.03 -11.73
C GLU A 274 30.37 -1.20 -11.05
N GLY A 275 31.15 -2.28 -10.93
CA GLY A 275 30.76 -3.48 -10.19
C GLY A 275 29.67 -4.32 -10.86
N VAL A 276 28.98 -5.13 -10.06
CA VAL A 276 27.95 -6.06 -10.50
C VAL A 276 26.67 -5.35 -10.92
N PHE A 277 26.03 -5.83 -11.98
CA PHE A 277 24.70 -5.37 -12.37
C PHE A 277 23.64 -6.00 -11.44
N MET A 278 23.13 -5.20 -10.49
CA MET A 278 22.04 -5.64 -9.59
C MET A 278 20.69 -5.34 -10.22
N CYS A 279 19.88 -6.37 -10.43
CA CYS A 279 18.57 -6.21 -11.06
C CYS A 279 17.48 -7.00 -10.35
N GLY A 280 16.23 -6.74 -10.72
CA GLY A 280 15.12 -7.59 -10.31
C GLY A 280 15.15 -8.96 -11.00
N TYR A 281 14.62 -9.99 -10.33
CA TYR A 281 14.60 -11.37 -10.87
C TYR A 281 13.99 -11.49 -12.29
N PRO A 282 12.94 -10.76 -12.70
CA PRO A 282 12.46 -10.82 -14.08
C PRO A 282 13.50 -10.40 -15.12
N VAL A 283 14.26 -9.34 -14.84
CA VAL A 283 15.35 -8.86 -15.72
C VAL A 283 16.50 -9.88 -15.74
N PHE A 284 16.86 -10.40 -14.56
CA PHE A 284 17.85 -11.48 -14.46
C PHE A 284 17.48 -12.67 -15.34
N LYS A 285 16.23 -13.09 -15.32
CA LYS A 285 15.73 -14.21 -16.12
C LYS A 285 15.90 -13.97 -17.62
N GLU A 286 15.63 -12.76 -18.10
CA GLU A 286 15.80 -12.42 -19.51
C GLU A 286 17.31 -12.41 -19.91
N ILE A 287 18.16 -11.87 -19.03
CA ILE A 287 19.63 -11.89 -19.23
C ILE A 287 20.11 -13.33 -19.24
N TYR A 288 19.73 -14.17 -18.28
CA TYR A 288 20.10 -15.58 -18.24
C TYR A 288 19.69 -16.33 -19.52
N GLN A 289 18.46 -16.12 -20.00
CA GLN A 289 17.99 -16.72 -21.24
C GLN A 289 18.82 -16.26 -22.46
N LEU A 290 19.25 -15.00 -22.46
CA LEU A 290 20.14 -14.49 -23.51
C LEU A 290 21.51 -15.17 -23.46
N GLU A 291 22.10 -15.32 -22.27
CA GLU A 291 23.40 -15.99 -22.10
C GLU A 291 23.32 -17.48 -22.45
N VAL A 292 22.24 -18.18 -22.09
CA VAL A 292 21.98 -19.58 -22.55
C VAL A 292 21.95 -19.65 -24.09
N ARG A 293 21.34 -18.68 -24.79
CA ARG A 293 21.35 -18.65 -26.26
C ARG A 293 22.73 -18.35 -26.81
N LYS A 294 23.53 -17.51 -26.14
CA LYS A 294 24.92 -17.22 -26.52
C LYS A 294 25.83 -18.41 -26.30
N SER A 295 25.63 -19.20 -25.22
CA SER A 295 26.43 -20.39 -24.92
C SER A 295 26.37 -21.45 -26.03
N ALA A 296 25.27 -21.50 -26.81
CA ALA A 296 25.19 -22.35 -28.00
C ALA A 296 26.22 -22.05 -29.10
N ARG A 297 26.81 -20.84 -29.07
CA ARG A 297 27.77 -20.34 -30.10
C ARG A 297 29.11 -19.91 -29.54
N SER A 298 29.26 -19.97 -28.22
CA SER A 298 30.45 -19.52 -27.49
C SER A 298 31.01 -20.67 -26.65
N THR A 299 32.32 -20.81 -26.67
CA THR A 299 33.05 -21.74 -25.79
C THR A 299 33.50 -21.08 -24.49
N VAL A 300 33.09 -19.83 -24.26
CA VAL A 300 33.44 -19.10 -23.04
C VAL A 300 32.60 -19.61 -21.90
N PRO A 301 33.17 -20.14 -20.80
CA PRO A 301 32.42 -20.69 -19.70
C PRO A 301 31.71 -19.55 -18.93
N GLU A 302 30.49 -19.82 -18.52
CA GLU A 302 29.70 -18.98 -17.63
C GLU A 302 29.08 -19.85 -16.54
N SER A 303 28.93 -19.30 -15.35
CA SER A 303 28.40 -20.03 -14.22
C SER A 303 27.19 -19.34 -13.59
N LEU A 304 26.17 -20.13 -13.29
CA LEU A 304 25.01 -19.72 -12.49
C LEU A 304 25.25 -20.16 -11.04
N VAL A 305 25.06 -19.27 -10.10
CA VAL A 305 25.24 -19.55 -8.67
C VAL A 305 24.00 -19.20 -7.90
N LEU A 306 23.47 -20.13 -7.13
CA LEU A 306 22.44 -19.88 -6.13
C LEU A 306 23.10 -19.71 -4.76
N VAL A 307 22.93 -18.57 -4.14
CA VAL A 307 23.51 -18.22 -2.84
C VAL A 307 22.42 -18.18 -1.80
N THR A 308 22.50 -19.01 -0.78
CA THR A 308 21.48 -19.16 0.27
C THR A 308 22.04 -18.81 1.63
N VAL A 309 21.39 -17.91 2.36
CA VAL A 309 21.66 -17.67 3.78
C VAL A 309 20.88 -18.65 4.61
N VAL A 310 21.57 -19.40 5.48
CA VAL A 310 20.97 -20.41 6.34
C VAL A 310 21.40 -20.23 7.80
N PRO A 311 20.54 -20.55 8.79
CA PRO A 311 20.95 -20.53 10.19
C PRO A 311 21.93 -21.67 10.49
N MET A 312 22.96 -21.40 11.30
CA MET A 312 23.92 -22.40 11.75
C MET A 312 23.35 -23.38 12.79
N TYR A 313 22.44 -22.90 13.61
CA TYR A 313 21.75 -23.69 14.64
C TYR A 313 20.27 -23.31 14.68
N SER A 314 19.39 -24.26 15.01
CA SER A 314 17.95 -24.00 15.17
C SER A 314 17.73 -23.15 16.42
N SER A 315 17.42 -21.87 16.25
CA SER A 315 17.06 -20.94 17.30
C SER A 315 15.61 -20.43 17.13
N GLN A 316 15.11 -19.67 18.08
CA GLN A 316 13.71 -19.25 18.17
C GLN A 316 13.23 -18.49 16.92
N PRO A 317 12.04 -18.79 16.37
CA PRO A 317 11.54 -18.29 15.06
C PRO A 317 11.56 -16.77 14.91
N ASP A 318 11.25 -16.00 15.95
CA ASP A 318 11.12 -14.55 15.88
C ASP A 318 12.48 -13.80 15.79
N LYS A 319 13.53 -14.37 16.36
CA LYS A 319 14.90 -13.82 16.24
C LYS A 319 15.53 -14.11 14.89
N ASP A 320 15.19 -15.25 14.30
CA ASP A 320 15.73 -15.68 13.01
C ASP A 320 15.28 -14.78 11.85
N HIS A 321 14.08 -14.20 11.92
CA HIS A 321 13.55 -13.35 10.85
C HIS A 321 14.26 -11.97 10.76
N SER A 322 14.53 -11.32 11.90
CA SER A 322 15.30 -10.06 11.91
C SER A 322 16.76 -10.29 11.49
N GLN A 323 17.40 -11.35 11.99
CA GLN A 323 18.77 -11.70 11.64
C GLN A 323 18.91 -12.09 10.16
N MET A 324 17.90 -12.73 9.56
CA MET A 324 17.87 -13.05 8.15
C MET A 324 17.89 -11.78 7.29
N LYS A 325 17.07 -10.78 7.64
CA LYS A 325 17.02 -9.51 6.90
C LYS A 325 18.36 -8.77 6.92
N ASP A 326 19.00 -8.69 8.09
CA ASP A 326 20.30 -8.04 8.26
C ASP A 326 21.42 -8.80 7.53
N SER A 327 21.38 -10.13 7.57
CA SER A 327 22.31 -11.00 6.87
C SER A 327 22.15 -10.87 5.35
N MET A 328 20.94 -10.76 4.84
CA MET A 328 20.68 -10.53 3.40
C MET A 328 21.21 -9.17 2.93
N LEU A 329 21.08 -8.11 3.75
CA LEU A 329 21.70 -6.80 3.44
C LEU A 329 23.23 -6.87 3.46
N THR A 330 23.81 -7.64 4.37
CA THR A 330 25.25 -7.85 4.44
C THR A 330 25.74 -8.66 3.25
N LEU A 331 25.00 -9.69 2.83
CA LEU A 331 25.30 -10.45 1.61
C LEU A 331 25.22 -9.56 0.37
N GLU A 332 24.22 -8.71 0.22
CA GLU A 332 24.13 -7.77 -0.90
C GLU A 332 25.35 -6.86 -0.99
N ARG A 333 25.80 -6.31 0.14
CA ARG A 333 27.00 -5.47 0.21
C ARG A 333 28.27 -6.25 -0.18
N ALA A 334 28.36 -7.52 0.21
CA ALA A 334 29.47 -8.40 -0.17
C ALA A 334 29.45 -8.70 -1.67
N LEU A 335 28.29 -8.99 -2.24
CA LEU A 335 28.13 -9.20 -3.69
C LEU A 335 28.57 -7.96 -4.48
N ARG A 336 28.05 -6.78 -4.13
CA ARG A 336 28.42 -5.51 -4.79
C ARG A 336 29.93 -5.22 -4.78
N LYS A 337 30.64 -5.65 -3.74
CA LYS A 337 32.08 -5.39 -3.59
C LYS A 337 32.99 -6.48 -4.20
N CYS A 338 32.52 -7.69 -4.33
CA CYS A 338 33.32 -8.83 -4.77
C CYS A 338 33.11 -9.20 -6.24
N LEU A 339 31.95 -8.84 -6.80
CA LEU A 339 31.60 -9.12 -8.19
C LEU A 339 32.07 -8.01 -9.13
N ARG A 340 32.23 -8.35 -10.40
CA ARG A 340 32.83 -7.48 -11.42
C ARG A 340 31.79 -6.84 -12.33
N VAL A 341 32.20 -5.86 -13.10
CA VAL A 341 31.45 -5.39 -14.27
C VAL A 341 31.21 -6.57 -15.22
N GLY A 342 29.95 -6.78 -15.59
CA GLY A 342 29.55 -7.92 -16.43
C GLY A 342 28.98 -9.10 -15.66
N ASP A 343 29.18 -9.19 -14.34
CA ASP A 343 28.43 -10.13 -13.50
C ASP A 343 27.05 -9.55 -13.21
N VAL A 344 26.05 -10.43 -13.06
CA VAL A 344 24.65 -10.03 -12.79
C VAL A 344 24.17 -10.73 -11.51
N ALA A 345 23.48 -10.01 -10.65
CA ALA A 345 22.90 -10.58 -9.44
C ALA A 345 21.47 -10.08 -9.21
N ALA A 346 20.64 -10.97 -8.69
CA ALA A 346 19.25 -10.64 -8.32
C ALA A 346 18.84 -11.32 -7.02
N LYS A 347 18.00 -10.66 -6.22
CA LYS A 347 17.35 -11.29 -5.09
C LYS A 347 16.34 -12.32 -5.61
N TYR A 348 16.50 -13.58 -5.22
CA TYR A 348 15.62 -14.68 -5.63
C TYR A 348 14.51 -14.98 -4.61
N SER A 349 14.87 -14.95 -3.32
CA SER A 349 13.93 -15.14 -2.21
C SER A 349 14.34 -14.31 -0.99
N ASP A 350 13.64 -14.45 0.12
CA ASP A 350 13.98 -13.75 1.36
C ASP A 350 15.29 -14.21 1.99
N SER A 351 15.81 -15.38 1.57
CA SER A 351 17.06 -15.96 2.02
C SER A 351 18.05 -16.22 0.88
N GLN A 352 17.76 -15.83 -0.37
CA GLN A 352 18.55 -16.23 -1.53
C GLN A 352 18.84 -15.09 -2.50
N TYR A 353 20.07 -15.11 -3.04
CA TYR A 353 20.46 -14.39 -4.25
C TYR A 353 20.82 -15.39 -5.37
N ILE A 354 20.52 -15.02 -6.60
CA ILE A 354 20.98 -15.71 -7.79
C ILE A 354 21.99 -14.83 -8.51
N VAL A 355 23.11 -15.43 -8.92
CA VAL A 355 24.25 -14.70 -9.52
C VAL A 355 24.63 -15.39 -10.83
N LEU A 356 24.84 -14.60 -11.86
CA LEU A 356 25.39 -15.03 -13.14
C LEU A 356 26.82 -14.47 -13.27
N LEU A 357 27.81 -15.36 -13.34
CA LEU A 357 29.22 -15.02 -13.45
C LEU A 357 29.66 -15.16 -14.90
N SER A 358 29.95 -14.02 -15.55
CA SER A 358 30.38 -13.98 -16.94
C SER A 358 31.86 -14.37 -17.06
N LYS A 359 32.18 -15.16 -18.08
CA LYS A 359 33.55 -15.65 -18.37
C LYS A 359 34.20 -16.34 -17.15
N CYS A 360 33.44 -17.18 -16.48
CA CYS A 360 33.83 -17.82 -15.24
C CYS A 360 33.44 -19.31 -15.28
N SER A 361 34.41 -20.20 -15.10
CA SER A 361 34.17 -21.63 -14.93
C SER A 361 33.68 -21.94 -13.53
N CYS A 362 33.05 -23.11 -13.32
CA CYS A 362 32.57 -23.53 -11.98
C CYS A 362 33.69 -23.54 -10.92
N ASP A 363 34.91 -23.92 -11.29
CA ASP A 363 36.05 -23.89 -10.36
C ASP A 363 36.38 -22.45 -9.94
N THR A 364 36.47 -21.54 -10.91
CA THR A 364 36.73 -20.11 -10.67
C THR A 364 35.57 -19.47 -9.90
N ALA A 365 34.30 -19.87 -10.19
CA ALA A 365 33.12 -19.43 -9.47
C ALA A 365 33.17 -19.82 -8.00
N SER A 366 33.67 -21.03 -7.68
CA SER A 366 33.88 -21.47 -6.30
C SER A 366 34.85 -20.54 -5.54
N ASP A 367 35.90 -20.08 -6.18
CA ASP A 367 36.87 -19.14 -5.54
C ASP A 367 36.28 -17.73 -5.37
N VAL A 368 35.42 -17.29 -6.30
CA VAL A 368 34.64 -16.05 -6.13
C VAL A 368 33.72 -16.17 -4.93
N MET A 369 33.02 -17.30 -4.79
CA MET A 369 32.11 -17.52 -3.67
C MET A 369 32.84 -17.58 -2.33
N LYS A 370 34.01 -18.19 -2.24
CA LYS A 370 34.85 -18.17 -1.02
C LYS A 370 35.15 -16.73 -0.58
N ARG A 371 35.54 -15.85 -1.51
CA ARG A 371 35.80 -14.43 -1.20
C ARG A 371 34.54 -13.69 -0.71
N ILE A 372 33.38 -14.02 -1.26
CA ILE A 372 32.11 -13.45 -0.82
C ILE A 372 31.77 -13.92 0.60
N ILE A 373 31.97 -15.21 0.89
CA ILE A 373 31.75 -15.80 2.22
C ILE A 373 32.70 -15.18 3.23
N ASP A 374 33.99 -15.09 2.92
CA ASP A 374 34.99 -14.47 3.81
C ASP A 374 34.57 -13.03 4.14
N ARG A 375 34.17 -12.27 3.13
CA ARG A 375 33.73 -10.89 3.32
C ARG A 375 32.43 -10.79 4.13
N PHE A 376 31.48 -11.66 3.87
CA PHE A 376 30.26 -11.76 4.65
C PHE A 376 30.57 -12.04 6.12
N ASN A 377 31.40 -13.03 6.41
CA ASN A 377 31.78 -13.42 7.76
C ASN A 377 32.56 -12.30 8.49
N HIS A 378 33.38 -11.53 7.77
CA HIS A 378 34.09 -10.38 8.35
C HIS A 378 33.19 -9.16 8.62
N THR A 379 32.04 -9.08 7.97
CA THR A 379 31.12 -7.92 8.06
C THR A 379 29.91 -8.21 8.93
N CYS A 380 29.56 -9.49 9.08
CA CYS A 380 28.52 -9.93 10.03
C CYS A 380 28.98 -9.69 11.46
N ASP A 381 28.09 -9.14 12.29
CA ASP A 381 28.32 -9.07 13.73
C ASP A 381 28.65 -10.46 14.30
N THR A 382 29.60 -10.51 15.23
CA THR A 382 30.10 -11.73 15.88
C THR A 382 29.02 -12.58 16.58
N HIS A 383 27.79 -12.11 16.59
CA HIS A 383 26.61 -12.78 17.16
C HIS A 383 25.58 -13.26 16.11
N SER A 384 25.87 -13.11 14.81
CA SER A 384 25.01 -13.64 13.75
C SER A 384 25.13 -15.14 13.67
N ASN A 385 24.00 -15.84 13.89
CA ASN A 385 23.91 -17.30 13.77
C ASN A 385 23.63 -17.75 12.33
N MET A 386 24.05 -16.96 11.33
CA MET A 386 23.79 -17.20 9.91
C MET A 386 25.07 -17.53 9.15
N THR A 387 24.95 -18.42 8.18
CA THR A 387 26.02 -18.77 7.25
C THR A 387 25.54 -18.79 5.82
N ILE A 388 26.48 -18.83 4.86
CA ILE A 388 26.16 -18.89 3.41
C ILE A 388 26.43 -20.30 2.91
N GLN A 389 25.46 -20.85 2.20
CA GLN A 389 25.60 -22.01 1.33
C GLN A 389 25.43 -21.56 -0.13
N PHE A 390 26.10 -22.23 -1.05
CA PHE A 390 25.96 -21.94 -2.48
C PHE A 390 25.95 -23.22 -3.29
N ASP A 391 25.27 -23.12 -4.45
CA ASP A 391 25.26 -24.16 -5.48
C ASP A 391 25.64 -23.54 -6.82
N ILE A 392 26.46 -24.23 -7.62
CA ILE A 392 27.03 -23.70 -8.85
C ILE A 392 26.72 -24.67 -10.00
N GLU A 393 26.15 -24.12 -11.07
CA GLU A 393 25.94 -24.85 -12.31
C GLU A 393 26.51 -24.09 -13.52
N PRO A 394 27.05 -24.79 -14.54
CA PRO A 394 27.46 -24.15 -15.78
C PRO A 394 26.24 -23.67 -16.56
N VAL A 395 26.34 -22.51 -17.19
CA VAL A 395 25.36 -22.02 -18.15
C VAL A 395 25.53 -22.81 -19.44
N SER A 396 24.59 -23.70 -19.74
CA SER A 396 24.60 -24.51 -20.96
C SER A 396 23.26 -24.46 -21.67
N CYS A 397 23.26 -24.56 -23.01
CA CYS A 397 22.04 -24.89 -23.71
C CYS A 397 21.59 -26.28 -23.26
N TYR A 398 20.40 -26.37 -22.64
CA TYR A 398 19.75 -27.66 -22.47
C TYR A 398 19.55 -28.27 -23.85
N SER A 399 20.41 -29.23 -24.20
CA SER A 399 20.06 -30.19 -25.21
C SER A 399 18.91 -31.01 -24.64
N SER A 400 17.69 -30.70 -25.09
CA SER A 400 16.50 -31.55 -25.13
C SER A 400 16.57 -32.75 -24.18
N PHE A 401 15.65 -32.84 -23.24
CA PHE A 401 15.18 -34.14 -22.74
C PHE A 401 14.76 -34.96 -23.96
N VAL A 402 15.66 -35.79 -24.46
CA VAL A 402 15.30 -36.95 -25.21
C VAL A 402 14.68 -37.89 -24.17
N SER A 403 13.36 -37.91 -24.17
CA SER A 403 12.59 -38.98 -23.57
C SER A 403 13.00 -40.27 -24.23
N ASP A 404 13.80 -41.10 -23.57
CA ASP A 404 13.83 -42.51 -23.82
C ASP A 404 12.74 -43.17 -22.96
N LYS A 405 11.70 -43.59 -23.73
CA LYS A 405 10.65 -44.58 -23.45
C LYS A 405 9.79 -44.41 -22.22
#